data_ccddbea1162c4e4cbc7b28a8d552954a
#
_entry.id   ccddbea1162c4e4cbc7b28a8d552954a
#
_cell.length_a   1.000
_cell.length_b   1.000
_cell.length_c   1.000
_cell.angle_alpha   90.00
_cell.angle_beta   90.00
_cell.angle_gamma   90.00
#
_symmetry.space_group_name_H-M   'P 1'
#
loop_
_entity.id
_entity.type
_entity.pdbx_description
1 polymer ?
#
loop_
_entity_poly.entity_id
_entity_poly.type
_entity_poly.pdbx_seq_one_letter_code
_entity_poly.pdbx_strand_id
1 'polypeptide(L)'
;MALLEGKVAIITGSGRGIGKAIATLFAKEGASVVINDLDSEPAEETAKEIRKMGVKAVACAGSVTDKEFPERLMNTTIKELGKLDILVNNAGYTWDSVIQKMTDEQWYAMVDIHATAPFRIIRAATPYMREAAKEELKEGKRIHRKIVNITSVASVYGNAGQVNYSAAKAALVGITKTMAKEWGAFNINVNVVAYGVIDTRLTGEKELVSKIKVGDKEVDVGIPKASRDFMKSMIPLKRTGTPEEAAGPVLFLASPLSDYITGELLICSGGLVL
;
A
#
# COMPACT_ATOMS: atom_id res chain seq x y z
N MET A 1 25.31 -3.94 0.98
CA MET A 1 24.67 -4.53 -0.23
C MET A 1 23.22 -4.08 -0.19
N ALA A 2 22.73 -3.43 -1.24
CA ALA A 2 21.36 -2.93 -1.28
C ALA A 2 20.37 -4.12 -1.30
N LEU A 3 19.33 -4.07 -0.49
CA LEU A 3 18.39 -5.19 -0.29
C LEU A 3 17.51 -5.47 -1.51
N LEU A 4 17.30 -4.46 -2.36
CA LEU A 4 16.40 -4.55 -3.53
C LEU A 4 17.12 -4.27 -4.86
N GLU A 5 18.44 -4.46 -4.89
CA GLU A 5 19.25 -4.21 -6.09
C GLU A 5 18.67 -4.92 -7.31
N GLY A 6 18.44 -4.16 -8.39
CA GLY A 6 17.89 -4.64 -9.65
C GLY A 6 16.44 -5.12 -9.60
N LYS A 7 15.71 -4.95 -8.49
CA LYS A 7 14.27 -5.24 -8.40
C LYS A 7 13.44 -4.13 -9.03
N VAL A 8 12.25 -4.49 -9.50
CA VAL A 8 11.23 -3.55 -9.99
C VAL A 8 10.00 -3.63 -9.10
N ALA A 9 9.60 -2.48 -8.57
CA ALA A 9 8.48 -2.39 -7.63
C ALA A 9 7.39 -1.43 -8.13
N ILE A 10 6.13 -1.83 -7.96
CA ILE A 10 4.97 -0.93 -8.06
C ILE A 10 4.54 -0.57 -6.65
N ILE A 11 4.32 0.72 -6.37
CA ILE A 11 3.74 1.20 -5.12
C ILE A 11 2.53 2.08 -5.46
N THR A 12 1.32 1.66 -5.08
CA THR A 12 0.12 2.46 -5.31
C THR A 12 -0.04 3.54 -4.25
N GLY A 13 -0.56 4.73 -4.62
CA GLY A 13 -0.69 5.87 -3.72
C GLY A 13 0.66 6.39 -3.22
N SER A 14 1.66 6.48 -4.10
CA SER A 14 3.05 6.76 -3.73
C SER A 14 3.57 8.15 -4.15
N GLY A 15 2.69 9.03 -4.59
CA GLY A 15 3.04 10.44 -4.82
C GLY A 15 3.28 11.22 -3.52
N ARG A 16 2.80 10.70 -2.37
CA ARG A 16 2.92 11.39 -1.07
C ARG A 16 2.82 10.40 0.11
N GLY A 17 3.05 10.90 1.34
CA GLY A 17 2.85 10.17 2.59
C GLY A 17 3.62 8.85 2.69
N ILE A 18 2.97 7.82 3.23
CA ILE A 18 3.56 6.49 3.43
C ILE A 18 4.04 5.89 2.12
N GLY A 19 3.24 5.96 1.05
CA GLY A 19 3.62 5.42 -0.25
C GLY A 19 4.88 6.06 -0.83
N LYS A 20 5.03 7.39 -0.72
CA LYS A 20 6.26 8.10 -1.10
C LYS A 20 7.46 7.65 -0.26
N ALA A 21 7.29 7.49 1.05
CA ALA A 21 8.36 7.02 1.93
C ALA A 21 8.79 5.59 1.57
N ILE A 22 7.84 4.68 1.27
CA ILE A 22 8.13 3.33 0.79
C ILE A 22 8.92 3.37 -0.52
N ALA A 23 8.44 4.12 -1.52
CA ALA A 23 9.09 4.22 -2.82
C ALA A 23 10.51 4.80 -2.71
N THR A 24 10.68 5.82 -1.87
CA THR A 24 11.98 6.44 -1.59
C THR A 24 12.94 5.46 -0.92
N LEU A 25 12.46 4.69 0.06
CA LEU A 25 13.27 3.68 0.75
C LEU A 25 13.65 2.53 -0.20
N PHE A 26 12.73 2.06 -1.04
CA PHE A 26 13.00 1.04 -2.04
C PHE A 26 14.05 1.49 -3.06
N ALA A 27 13.98 2.75 -3.48
CA ALA A 27 14.95 3.36 -4.38
C ALA A 27 16.35 3.43 -3.75
N LYS A 28 16.46 3.81 -2.47
CA LYS A 28 17.73 3.80 -1.71
C LYS A 28 18.33 2.40 -1.61
N GLU A 29 17.46 1.37 -1.62
CA GLU A 29 17.86 -0.05 -1.60
C GLU A 29 18.03 -0.64 -3.02
N GLY A 30 18.13 0.20 -4.07
CA GLY A 30 18.49 -0.20 -5.43
C GLY A 30 17.33 -0.63 -6.33
N ALA A 31 16.07 -0.50 -5.88
CA ALA A 31 14.92 -0.84 -6.73
C ALA A 31 14.59 0.25 -7.74
N SER A 32 14.21 -0.14 -8.95
CA SER A 32 13.46 0.70 -9.87
C SER A 32 11.99 0.70 -9.48
N VAL A 33 11.30 1.85 -9.55
CA VAL A 33 9.96 1.99 -8.99
C VAL A 33 8.95 2.61 -9.95
N VAL A 34 7.71 2.14 -9.90
CA VAL A 34 6.57 2.80 -10.51
C VAL A 34 5.78 3.52 -9.41
N ILE A 35 5.64 4.82 -9.59
CA ILE A 35 4.94 5.73 -8.68
C ILE A 35 3.53 5.94 -9.21
N ASN A 36 2.54 5.41 -8.48
CA ASN A 36 1.15 5.69 -8.78
C ASN A 36 0.58 6.69 -7.76
N ASP A 37 -0.14 7.64 -8.24
CA ASP A 37 -1.04 8.51 -7.45
C ASP A 37 -2.27 8.84 -8.29
N LEU A 38 -3.36 9.28 -7.65
CA LEU A 38 -4.53 9.79 -8.36
C LEU A 38 -4.15 11.02 -9.18
N ASP A 39 -3.35 11.92 -8.57
CA ASP A 39 -2.89 13.17 -9.15
C ASP A 39 -1.56 12.97 -9.87
N SER A 40 -1.45 13.51 -11.09
CA SER A 40 -0.24 13.37 -11.91
C SER A 40 0.96 14.15 -11.36
N GLU A 41 0.74 15.35 -10.82
CA GLU A 41 1.80 16.22 -10.33
C GLU A 41 2.60 15.57 -9.17
N PRO A 42 1.97 15.09 -8.06
CA PRO A 42 2.71 14.41 -6.99
C PRO A 42 3.39 13.12 -7.43
N ALA A 43 2.78 12.37 -8.37
CA ALA A 43 3.40 11.17 -8.90
C ALA A 43 4.70 11.50 -9.65
N GLU A 44 4.66 12.52 -10.51
CA GLU A 44 5.84 12.93 -11.30
C GLU A 44 6.92 13.61 -10.44
N GLU A 45 6.54 14.43 -9.46
CA GLU A 45 7.49 15.03 -8.52
C GLU A 45 8.26 13.96 -7.76
N THR A 46 7.55 12.97 -7.20
CA THR A 46 8.17 11.85 -6.49
C THR A 46 9.06 11.03 -7.42
N ALA A 47 8.62 10.72 -8.63
CA ALA A 47 9.43 10.00 -9.61
C ALA A 47 10.70 10.78 -9.98
N LYS A 48 10.59 12.10 -10.14
CA LYS A 48 11.74 12.99 -10.40
C LYS A 48 12.75 13.02 -9.26
N GLU A 49 12.28 13.07 -8.01
CA GLU A 49 13.15 13.00 -6.83
C GLU A 49 13.91 11.67 -6.78
N ILE A 50 13.22 10.56 -7.03
CA ILE A 50 13.82 9.22 -6.99
C ILE A 50 14.82 9.01 -8.12
N ARG A 51 14.57 9.51 -9.34
CA ARG A 51 15.54 9.44 -10.44
C ARG A 51 16.89 10.09 -10.09
N LYS A 52 16.91 11.11 -9.22
CA LYS A 52 18.16 11.71 -8.71
C LYS A 52 18.99 10.77 -7.84
N MET A 53 18.42 9.67 -7.37
CA MET A 53 19.12 8.64 -6.58
C MET A 53 19.82 7.60 -7.46
N GLY A 54 19.76 7.74 -8.80
CA GLY A 54 20.45 6.85 -9.74
C GLY A 54 19.67 5.60 -10.16
N VAL A 55 18.42 5.45 -9.73
CA VAL A 55 17.54 4.36 -10.15
C VAL A 55 16.45 4.85 -11.12
N LYS A 56 15.82 3.92 -11.87
CA LYS A 56 14.69 4.28 -12.73
C LYS A 56 13.44 4.49 -11.89
N ALA A 57 12.69 5.55 -12.21
CA ALA A 57 11.38 5.80 -11.62
C ALA A 57 10.41 6.32 -12.68
N VAL A 58 9.22 5.73 -12.74
CA VAL A 58 8.18 6.01 -13.73
C VAL A 58 6.91 6.43 -13.00
N ALA A 59 6.34 7.57 -13.37
CA ALA A 59 5.03 7.98 -12.87
C ALA A 59 3.91 7.32 -13.71
N CYS A 60 2.91 6.77 -13.02
CA CYS A 60 1.70 6.22 -13.63
C CYS A 60 0.48 6.75 -12.88
N ALA A 61 0.05 7.95 -13.23
CA ALA A 61 -1.08 8.63 -12.59
C ALA A 61 -2.42 7.99 -12.99
N GLY A 62 -3.35 7.93 -12.03
CA GLY A 62 -4.71 7.46 -12.24
C GLY A 62 -5.30 6.78 -11.02
N SER A 63 -6.62 6.65 -11.03
CA SER A 63 -7.35 6.00 -9.95
C SER A 63 -7.19 4.49 -9.99
N VAL A 64 -6.80 3.89 -8.87
CA VAL A 64 -6.74 2.42 -8.72
C VAL A 64 -8.13 1.76 -8.76
N THR A 65 -9.19 2.54 -8.58
CA THR A 65 -10.58 2.06 -8.66
C THR A 65 -11.12 2.03 -10.09
N ASP A 66 -10.45 2.71 -11.03
CA ASP A 66 -10.78 2.63 -12.45
C ASP A 66 -10.54 1.19 -12.95
N LYS A 67 -11.54 0.65 -13.65
CA LYS A 67 -11.53 -0.76 -14.11
C LYS A 67 -10.38 -1.07 -15.09
N GLU A 68 -9.97 -0.10 -15.87
CA GLU A 68 -8.92 -0.26 -16.89
C GLU A 68 -7.53 0.09 -16.36
N PHE A 69 -7.46 0.74 -15.19
CA PHE A 69 -6.20 1.20 -14.63
C PHE A 69 -5.22 0.06 -14.30
N PRO A 70 -5.62 -1.09 -13.72
CA PRO A 70 -4.70 -2.18 -13.42
C PRO A 70 -3.91 -2.66 -14.65
N GLU A 71 -4.56 -2.82 -15.80
CA GLU A 71 -3.90 -3.22 -17.06
C GLU A 71 -2.94 -2.12 -17.53
N ARG A 72 -3.33 -0.86 -17.47
CA ARG A 72 -2.47 0.27 -17.83
C ARG A 72 -1.24 0.35 -16.93
N LEU A 73 -1.40 0.13 -15.62
CA LEU A 73 -0.32 0.12 -14.64
C LEU A 73 0.69 -0.99 -14.96
N MET A 74 0.23 -2.21 -15.25
CA MET A 74 1.09 -3.33 -15.64
C MET A 74 1.80 -3.06 -16.95
N ASN A 75 1.08 -2.63 -17.98
CA ASN A 75 1.65 -2.33 -19.30
C ASN A 75 2.73 -1.24 -19.22
N THR A 76 2.49 -0.17 -18.45
CA THR A 76 3.48 0.87 -18.20
C THR A 76 4.72 0.30 -17.51
N THR A 77 4.53 -0.53 -16.48
CA THR A 77 5.64 -1.14 -15.73
C THR A 77 6.52 -2.00 -16.62
N ILE A 78 5.92 -2.88 -17.40
CA ILE A 78 6.66 -3.81 -18.26
C ILE A 78 7.34 -3.09 -19.41
N LYS A 79 6.67 -2.14 -20.04
CA LYS A 79 7.23 -1.34 -21.13
C LYS A 79 8.47 -0.55 -20.69
N GLU A 80 8.41 0.09 -19.54
CA GLU A 80 9.45 1.03 -19.09
C GLU A 80 10.56 0.34 -18.27
N LEU A 81 10.21 -0.71 -17.50
CA LEU A 81 11.13 -1.35 -16.54
C LEU A 81 11.37 -2.85 -16.81
N GLY A 82 10.63 -3.47 -17.73
CA GLY A 82 10.87 -4.81 -18.26
C GLY A 82 10.34 -5.98 -17.43
N LYS A 83 10.02 -5.80 -16.15
CA LYS A 83 9.56 -6.87 -15.25
C LYS A 83 8.78 -6.31 -14.05
N LEU A 84 8.25 -7.21 -13.21
CA LEU A 84 7.63 -6.88 -11.93
C LEU A 84 8.09 -7.89 -10.86
N ASP A 85 8.81 -7.41 -9.85
CA ASP A 85 9.27 -8.23 -8.72
C ASP A 85 8.46 -7.98 -7.44
N ILE A 86 8.02 -6.72 -7.21
CA ILE A 86 7.38 -6.31 -5.96
C ILE A 86 6.13 -5.48 -6.27
N LEU A 87 5.02 -5.83 -5.59
CA LEU A 87 3.77 -5.05 -5.64
C LEU A 87 3.38 -4.62 -4.23
N VAL A 88 3.23 -3.31 -4.02
CA VAL A 88 2.73 -2.74 -2.76
C VAL A 88 1.37 -2.08 -3.00
N ASN A 89 0.30 -2.68 -2.47
CA ASN A 89 -1.05 -2.13 -2.47
C ASN A 89 -1.21 -1.20 -1.27
N ASN A 90 -0.91 0.10 -1.46
CA ASN A 90 -0.92 1.12 -0.41
C ASN A 90 -2.00 2.19 -0.62
N ALA A 91 -2.45 2.45 -1.84
CA ALA A 91 -3.45 3.49 -2.13
C ALA A 91 -4.70 3.37 -1.24
N GLY A 92 -5.16 4.50 -0.73
CA GLY A 92 -6.36 4.53 0.08
C GLY A 92 -6.59 5.84 0.82
N TYR A 93 -7.80 5.98 1.35
CA TYR A 93 -8.27 7.09 2.16
C TYR A 93 -9.35 6.58 3.14
N THR A 94 -9.91 7.47 3.98
CA THR A 94 -11.04 7.16 4.86
C THR A 94 -12.23 8.04 4.53
N TRP A 95 -13.44 7.51 4.69
CA TRP A 95 -14.69 8.25 4.60
C TRP A 95 -15.62 7.76 5.72
N ASP A 96 -15.36 8.33 6.89
CA ASP A 96 -15.86 7.82 8.15
C ASP A 96 -17.29 8.31 8.43
N SER A 97 -18.10 7.44 9.03
CA SER A 97 -19.41 7.75 9.58
C SER A 97 -19.84 6.68 10.58
N VAL A 98 -20.62 7.05 11.59
CA VAL A 98 -21.26 6.06 12.47
C VAL A 98 -22.30 5.26 11.70
N ILE A 99 -22.52 3.99 12.07
CA ILE A 99 -23.31 3.04 11.29
C ILE A 99 -24.70 3.55 10.90
N GLN A 100 -25.40 4.21 11.81
CA GLN A 100 -26.75 4.73 11.56
C GLN A 100 -26.81 5.94 10.60
N LYS A 101 -25.67 6.54 10.26
CA LYS A 101 -25.56 7.67 9.33
C LYS A 101 -24.72 7.31 8.09
N MET A 102 -24.11 6.13 8.06
CA MET A 102 -23.29 5.71 6.95
C MET A 102 -24.16 5.45 5.72
N THR A 103 -23.75 6.03 4.59
CA THR A 103 -24.45 5.82 3.32
C THR A 103 -23.85 4.62 2.57
N ASP A 104 -24.63 4.02 1.67
CA ASP A 104 -24.14 2.97 0.77
C ASP A 104 -22.95 3.47 -0.07
N GLU A 105 -22.98 4.73 -0.48
CA GLU A 105 -21.88 5.35 -1.21
C GLU A 105 -20.57 5.34 -0.40
N GLN A 106 -20.61 5.71 0.87
CA GLN A 106 -19.44 5.63 1.77
C GLN A 106 -18.97 4.18 1.95
N TRP A 107 -19.90 3.25 2.06
CA TRP A 107 -19.59 1.83 2.15
C TRP A 107 -18.88 1.34 0.89
N TYR A 108 -19.49 1.51 -0.28
CA TYR A 108 -18.92 1.02 -1.53
C TYR A 108 -17.61 1.71 -1.92
N ALA A 109 -17.44 3.00 -1.63
CA ALA A 109 -16.19 3.71 -1.85
C ALA A 109 -15.02 3.06 -1.08
N MET A 110 -15.23 2.68 0.19
CA MET A 110 -14.20 2.02 0.99
C MET A 110 -13.93 0.59 0.52
N VAL A 111 -14.97 -0.18 0.18
CA VAL A 111 -14.81 -1.52 -0.37
C VAL A 111 -14.06 -1.48 -1.71
N ASP A 112 -14.39 -0.53 -2.57
CA ASP A 112 -13.76 -0.44 -3.90
C ASP A 112 -12.27 -0.11 -3.80
N ILE A 113 -11.90 0.93 -3.04
CA ILE A 113 -10.50 1.34 -2.92
C ILE A 113 -9.63 0.36 -2.14
N HIS A 114 -10.15 -0.28 -1.07
CA HIS A 114 -9.35 -1.08 -0.15
C HIS A 114 -9.44 -2.60 -0.37
N ALA A 115 -10.45 -3.09 -1.08
CA ALA A 115 -10.60 -4.52 -1.35
C ALA A 115 -10.62 -4.81 -2.85
N THR A 116 -11.51 -4.16 -3.62
CA THR A 116 -11.69 -4.44 -5.04
C THR A 116 -10.48 -4.01 -5.88
N ALA A 117 -9.94 -2.83 -5.62
CA ALA A 117 -8.78 -2.32 -6.36
C ALA A 117 -7.53 -3.19 -6.16
N PRO A 118 -7.10 -3.53 -4.93
CA PRO A 118 -6.00 -4.48 -4.73
C PRO A 118 -6.24 -5.83 -5.40
N PHE A 119 -7.45 -6.39 -5.32
CA PHE A 119 -7.80 -7.63 -6.02
C PHE A 119 -7.59 -7.51 -7.54
N ARG A 120 -8.08 -6.42 -8.17
CA ARG A 120 -7.92 -6.18 -9.60
C ARG A 120 -6.46 -6.03 -10.00
N ILE A 121 -5.66 -5.31 -9.20
CA ILE A 121 -4.22 -5.09 -9.45
C ILE A 121 -3.45 -6.41 -9.32
N ILE A 122 -3.69 -7.21 -8.29
CA ILE A 122 -3.07 -8.54 -8.13
C ILE A 122 -3.43 -9.44 -9.32
N ARG A 123 -4.70 -9.45 -9.73
CA ARG A 123 -5.15 -10.22 -10.89
C ARG A 123 -4.45 -9.79 -12.18
N ALA A 124 -4.32 -8.49 -12.43
CA ALA A 124 -3.60 -7.97 -13.58
C ALA A 124 -2.09 -8.26 -13.54
N ALA A 125 -1.50 -8.42 -12.35
CA ALA A 125 -0.11 -8.79 -12.17
C ALA A 125 0.18 -10.28 -12.43
N THR A 126 -0.83 -11.15 -12.56
CA THR A 126 -0.67 -12.59 -12.72
C THR A 126 0.30 -12.99 -13.85
N PRO A 127 0.22 -12.46 -15.08
CA PRO A 127 1.12 -12.82 -16.17
C PRO A 127 2.60 -12.53 -15.83
N TYR A 128 2.84 -11.42 -15.14
CA TYR A 128 4.18 -10.88 -14.89
C TYR A 128 4.81 -11.36 -13.58
N MET A 129 4.01 -11.88 -12.66
CA MET A 129 4.51 -12.44 -11.41
C MET A 129 4.41 -13.97 -11.40
N ARG A 130 3.18 -14.51 -11.46
CA ARG A 130 2.94 -15.95 -11.31
C ARG A 130 3.37 -16.75 -12.53
N GLU A 131 2.95 -16.35 -13.73
CA GLU A 131 3.29 -17.10 -14.94
C GLU A 131 4.79 -16.96 -15.26
N ALA A 132 5.38 -15.78 -15.06
CA ALA A 132 6.83 -15.59 -15.17
C ALA A 132 7.60 -16.49 -14.18
N ALA A 133 7.19 -16.55 -12.91
CA ALA A 133 7.80 -17.43 -11.91
C ALA A 133 7.68 -18.91 -12.27
N LYS A 134 6.56 -19.33 -12.85
CA LYS A 134 6.35 -20.69 -13.30
C LYS A 134 7.33 -21.11 -14.41
N GLU A 135 7.59 -20.22 -15.36
CA GLU A 135 8.58 -20.50 -16.42
C GLU A 135 10.02 -20.52 -15.85
N GLU A 136 10.36 -19.58 -14.98
CA GLU A 136 11.66 -19.54 -14.29
C GLU A 136 11.93 -20.82 -13.48
N LEU A 137 10.93 -21.36 -12.80
CA LEU A 137 11.05 -22.62 -12.05
C LEU A 137 11.33 -23.82 -12.96
N LYS A 138 10.77 -23.87 -14.17
CA LYS A 138 11.10 -24.91 -15.17
C LYS A 138 12.56 -24.84 -15.60
N GLU A 139 13.15 -23.64 -15.60
CA GLU A 139 14.56 -23.40 -15.88
C GLU A 139 15.47 -23.61 -14.65
N GLY A 140 14.91 -24.04 -13.51
CA GLY A 140 15.66 -24.24 -12.27
C GLY A 140 15.98 -22.95 -11.50
N LYS A 141 15.44 -21.81 -11.92
CA LYS A 141 15.63 -20.51 -11.26
C LYS A 141 14.64 -20.34 -10.12
N ARG A 142 15.13 -19.90 -8.96
CA ARG A 142 14.29 -19.57 -7.79
C ARG A 142 14.37 -18.09 -7.50
N ILE A 143 13.46 -17.32 -8.10
CA ILE A 143 13.37 -15.87 -7.92
C ILE A 143 12.19 -15.57 -7.01
N HIS A 144 12.45 -14.95 -5.85
CA HIS A 144 11.38 -14.51 -4.97
C HIS A 144 10.76 -13.21 -5.48
N ARG A 145 9.42 -13.20 -5.51
CA ARG A 145 8.58 -12.02 -5.73
C ARG A 145 7.76 -11.73 -4.49
N LYS A 146 7.38 -10.50 -4.31
CA LYS A 146 6.72 -10.04 -3.08
C LYS A 146 5.47 -9.23 -3.37
N ILE A 147 4.39 -9.52 -2.63
CA ILE A 147 3.21 -8.66 -2.57
C ILE A 147 3.06 -8.23 -1.12
N VAL A 148 3.00 -6.92 -0.89
CA VAL A 148 2.76 -6.35 0.42
C VAL A 148 1.49 -5.51 0.37
N ASN A 149 0.47 -5.95 1.08
CA ASN A 149 -0.78 -5.21 1.22
C ASN A 149 -0.71 -4.29 2.45
N ILE A 150 -1.26 -3.09 2.35
CA ILE A 150 -1.30 -2.15 3.46
C ILE A 150 -2.70 -2.10 4.06
N THR A 151 -2.81 -2.54 5.31
CA THR A 151 -4.04 -2.49 6.10
C THR A 151 -3.90 -1.55 7.30
N SER A 152 -4.75 -1.66 8.28
CA SER A 152 -4.81 -0.81 9.47
C SER A 152 -5.09 -1.66 10.71
N VAL A 153 -4.68 -1.20 11.88
CA VAL A 153 -5.12 -1.80 13.16
C VAL A 153 -6.65 -1.82 13.28
N ALA A 154 -7.36 -0.91 12.61
CA ALA A 154 -8.81 -0.93 12.52
C ALA A 154 -9.37 -2.19 11.86
N SER A 155 -8.59 -2.89 11.02
CA SER A 155 -8.98 -4.18 10.44
C SER A 155 -8.91 -5.35 11.43
N VAL A 156 -8.19 -5.17 12.53
CA VAL A 156 -7.94 -6.19 13.56
C VAL A 156 -8.82 -5.96 14.77
N TYR A 157 -8.91 -4.70 15.22
CA TYR A 157 -9.56 -4.33 16.49
C TYR A 157 -10.87 -3.55 16.28
N GLY A 158 -11.17 -3.11 15.06
CA GLY A 158 -12.26 -2.16 14.78
C GLY A 158 -11.89 -0.73 15.14
N ASN A 159 -12.68 0.21 14.69
CA ASN A 159 -12.64 1.61 15.15
C ASN A 159 -14.03 2.24 14.99
N ALA A 160 -14.50 2.92 16.03
CA ALA A 160 -15.81 3.56 16.00
C ALA A 160 -15.92 4.57 14.84
N GLY A 161 -17.00 4.49 14.06
CA GLY A 161 -17.21 5.35 12.90
C GLY A 161 -16.54 4.85 11.61
N GLN A 162 -15.88 3.69 11.63
CA GLN A 162 -15.13 3.14 10.50
C GLN A 162 -15.56 1.73 10.09
N VAL A 163 -16.85 1.38 10.21
CA VAL A 163 -17.28 0.02 9.87
C VAL A 163 -16.98 -0.34 8.41
N ASN A 164 -17.13 0.60 7.46
CA ASN A 164 -16.79 0.43 6.05
C ASN A 164 -15.27 0.25 5.84
N TYR A 165 -14.49 1.14 6.42
CA TYR A 165 -13.02 1.10 6.33
C TYR A 165 -12.44 -0.15 7.00
N SER A 166 -12.88 -0.47 8.22
CA SER A 166 -12.43 -1.66 8.96
C SER A 166 -12.74 -2.95 8.21
N ALA A 167 -13.97 -3.08 7.69
CA ALA A 167 -14.37 -4.25 6.90
C ALA A 167 -13.56 -4.37 5.60
N ALA A 168 -13.40 -3.28 4.85
CA ALA A 168 -12.65 -3.28 3.61
C ALA A 168 -11.15 -3.56 3.83
N LYS A 169 -10.56 -3.00 4.89
CA LYS A 169 -9.17 -3.29 5.28
C LYS A 169 -8.99 -4.72 5.82
N ALA A 170 -10.00 -5.30 6.48
CA ALA A 170 -9.98 -6.71 6.89
C ALA A 170 -10.02 -7.67 5.69
N ALA A 171 -10.67 -7.30 4.59
CA ALA A 171 -10.66 -8.09 3.36
C ALA A 171 -9.24 -8.33 2.84
N LEU A 172 -8.31 -7.37 3.00
CA LEU A 172 -6.91 -7.55 2.60
C LEU A 172 -6.20 -8.67 3.37
N VAL A 173 -6.58 -8.92 4.61
CA VAL A 173 -6.03 -10.03 5.40
C VAL A 173 -6.47 -11.37 4.78
N GLY A 174 -7.74 -11.50 4.40
CA GLY A 174 -8.25 -12.68 3.69
C GLY A 174 -7.57 -12.88 2.34
N ILE A 175 -7.47 -11.83 1.52
CA ILE A 175 -6.77 -11.84 0.24
C ILE A 175 -5.31 -12.29 0.44
N THR A 176 -4.58 -11.71 1.39
CA THR A 176 -3.19 -12.04 1.70
C THR A 176 -3.01 -13.52 2.02
N LYS A 177 -3.82 -14.07 2.93
CA LYS A 177 -3.72 -15.47 3.37
C LYS A 177 -4.06 -16.45 2.26
N THR A 178 -5.05 -16.13 1.43
CA THR A 178 -5.42 -16.95 0.28
C THR A 178 -4.33 -16.94 -0.78
N MET A 179 -3.87 -15.75 -1.17
CA MET A 179 -2.82 -15.61 -2.19
C MET A 179 -1.50 -16.25 -1.78
N ALA A 180 -1.14 -16.19 -0.48
CA ALA A 180 0.04 -16.88 0.04
C ALA A 180 -0.02 -18.39 -0.20
N LYS A 181 -1.20 -19.02 -0.07
CA LYS A 181 -1.41 -20.44 -0.36
C LYS A 181 -1.40 -20.75 -1.85
N GLU A 182 -2.03 -19.90 -2.67
CA GLU A 182 -2.14 -20.10 -4.12
C GLU A 182 -0.81 -19.87 -4.84
N TRP A 183 0.00 -18.90 -4.39
CA TRP A 183 1.20 -18.47 -5.10
C TRP A 183 2.51 -18.84 -4.41
N GLY A 184 2.48 -19.39 -3.21
CA GLY A 184 3.67 -19.79 -2.45
C GLY A 184 4.54 -20.81 -3.17
N ALA A 185 3.94 -21.78 -3.89
CA ALA A 185 4.68 -22.77 -4.69
C ALA A 185 5.51 -22.14 -5.83
N PHE A 186 5.24 -20.90 -6.18
CA PHE A 186 5.97 -20.12 -7.20
C PHE A 186 7.00 -19.15 -6.59
N ASN A 187 7.37 -19.29 -5.31
CA ASN A 187 8.23 -18.37 -4.57
C ASN A 187 7.70 -16.93 -4.55
N ILE A 188 6.37 -16.76 -4.46
CA ILE A 188 5.72 -15.46 -4.33
C ILE A 188 5.21 -15.34 -2.89
N ASN A 189 5.87 -14.48 -2.11
CA ASN A 189 5.45 -14.19 -0.75
C ASN A 189 4.37 -13.09 -0.76
N VAL A 190 3.29 -13.31 -0.04
CA VAL A 190 2.19 -12.33 0.09
C VAL A 190 1.95 -12.07 1.56
N ASN A 191 2.19 -10.83 1.99
CA ASN A 191 2.06 -10.42 3.39
C ASN A 191 1.29 -9.10 3.50
N VAL A 192 0.87 -8.75 4.71
CA VAL A 192 0.12 -7.52 4.98
C VAL A 192 0.68 -6.79 6.20
N VAL A 193 0.80 -5.46 6.10
CA VAL A 193 1.21 -4.58 7.21
C VAL A 193 0.00 -3.80 7.70
N ALA A 194 -0.28 -3.87 9.01
CA ALA A 194 -1.33 -3.11 9.68
C ALA A 194 -0.73 -1.90 10.40
N TYR A 195 -1.07 -0.71 9.95
CA TYR A 195 -0.60 0.51 10.59
C TYR A 195 -1.54 0.98 11.70
N GLY A 196 -0.93 1.50 12.77
CA GLY A 196 -1.58 2.39 13.72
C GLY A 196 -1.65 3.83 13.18
N VAL A 197 -1.42 4.81 14.06
CA VAL A 197 -1.44 6.23 13.67
C VAL A 197 -0.06 6.64 13.13
N ILE A 198 0.01 6.91 11.84
CA ILE A 198 1.20 7.42 11.15
C ILE A 198 0.94 8.87 10.72
N ASP A 199 1.90 9.76 10.96
CA ASP A 199 1.79 11.18 10.63
C ASP A 199 1.79 11.41 9.12
N THR A 200 0.62 11.69 8.58
CA THR A 200 0.40 11.98 7.15
C THR A 200 -0.67 13.07 7.01
N ARG A 201 -0.89 13.54 5.80
CA ARG A 201 -2.03 14.44 5.51
C ARG A 201 -3.37 13.85 5.96
N LEU A 202 -3.56 12.52 5.83
CA LEU A 202 -4.81 11.86 6.19
C LEU A 202 -5.06 11.75 7.70
N THR A 203 -4.01 11.83 8.51
CA THR A 203 -4.04 11.70 9.98
C THR A 203 -3.59 12.97 10.69
N GLY A 204 -3.27 14.03 9.95
CA GLY A 204 -2.96 15.36 10.50
C GLY A 204 -4.14 15.99 11.26
N GLU A 205 -3.91 17.10 11.92
CA GLU A 205 -4.98 17.84 12.59
C GLU A 205 -6.02 18.32 11.57
N LYS A 206 -7.30 17.95 11.77
CA LYS A 206 -8.38 18.19 10.82
C LYS A 206 -8.53 19.68 10.46
N GLU A 207 -8.23 20.54 11.40
CA GLU A 207 -8.32 22.00 11.27
C GLU A 207 -7.21 22.57 10.34
N LEU A 208 -6.15 21.80 10.09
CA LEU A 208 -4.99 22.22 9.30
C LEU A 208 -4.91 21.48 7.95
N VAL A 209 -5.77 20.50 7.71
CA VAL A 209 -5.66 19.61 6.54
C VAL A 209 -6.71 19.97 5.49
N SER A 210 -6.27 19.96 4.22
CA SER A 210 -7.16 20.16 3.07
C SER A 210 -8.01 18.92 2.80
N LYS A 211 -9.19 19.15 2.23
CA LYS A 211 -10.08 18.10 1.71
C LYS A 211 -9.42 17.28 0.60
N ILE A 212 -9.88 16.06 0.41
CA ILE A 212 -9.54 15.24 -0.75
C ILE A 212 -10.74 15.14 -1.69
N LYS A 213 -10.48 15.04 -2.99
CA LYS A 213 -11.53 14.77 -3.98
C LYS A 213 -11.75 13.27 -4.12
N VAL A 214 -13.02 12.84 -4.05
CA VAL A 214 -13.47 11.47 -4.29
C VAL A 214 -14.59 11.54 -5.33
N GLY A 215 -14.26 11.25 -6.58
CA GLY A 215 -15.16 11.59 -7.70
C GLY A 215 -15.39 13.10 -7.74
N ASP A 216 -16.66 13.49 -7.77
CA ASP A 216 -17.09 14.90 -7.79
C ASP A 216 -17.24 15.49 -6.38
N LYS A 217 -16.97 14.74 -5.32
CA LYS A 217 -17.15 15.16 -3.93
C LYS A 217 -15.84 15.51 -3.25
N GLU A 218 -15.93 16.50 -2.36
CA GLU A 218 -14.87 16.81 -1.41
C GLU A 218 -15.14 16.08 -0.09
N VAL A 219 -14.17 15.30 0.38
CA VAL A 219 -14.22 14.57 1.64
C VAL A 219 -13.22 15.19 2.61
N ASP A 220 -13.71 15.55 3.80
CA ASP A 220 -12.86 16.03 4.88
C ASP A 220 -11.95 14.90 5.37
N VAL A 221 -10.66 15.16 5.48
CA VAL A 221 -9.68 14.24 6.05
C VAL A 221 -9.02 14.86 7.27
N GLY A 222 -8.26 14.07 7.99
CA GLY A 222 -7.64 14.49 9.24
C GLY A 222 -8.42 14.05 10.48
N ILE A 223 -7.77 14.12 11.61
CA ILE A 223 -8.30 13.71 12.92
C ILE A 223 -8.44 14.95 13.79
N PRO A 224 -9.61 15.19 14.44
CA PRO A 224 -9.74 16.29 15.39
C PRO A 224 -8.64 16.25 16.44
N LYS A 225 -8.07 17.41 16.80
CA LYS A 225 -6.91 17.50 17.69
C LYS A 225 -7.11 16.71 19.00
N ALA A 226 -8.25 16.86 19.66
CA ALA A 226 -8.55 16.16 20.91
C ALA A 226 -8.53 14.62 20.74
N SER A 227 -9.07 14.11 19.62
CA SER A 227 -9.05 12.69 19.32
C SER A 227 -7.63 12.19 19.01
N ARG A 228 -6.84 13.01 18.32
CA ARG A 228 -5.44 12.69 18.00
C ARG A 228 -4.58 12.64 19.28
N ASP A 229 -4.74 13.60 20.18
CA ASP A 229 -4.04 13.64 21.47
C ASP A 229 -4.44 12.44 22.34
N PHE A 230 -5.73 12.08 22.36
CA PHE A 230 -6.21 10.88 23.02
C PHE A 230 -5.57 9.61 22.45
N MET A 231 -5.61 9.41 21.13
CA MET A 231 -4.96 8.27 20.47
C MET A 231 -3.47 8.20 20.81
N LYS A 232 -2.76 9.35 20.77
CA LYS A 232 -1.34 9.42 21.13
C LYS A 232 -1.08 8.99 22.57
N SER A 233 -1.99 9.33 23.51
CA SER A 233 -1.87 8.90 24.92
C SER A 233 -2.00 7.37 25.07
N MET A 234 -2.77 6.72 24.20
CA MET A 234 -2.99 5.26 24.16
C MET A 234 -1.82 4.50 23.54
N ILE A 235 -1.00 5.13 22.70
CA ILE A 235 0.17 4.49 22.09
C ILE A 235 1.24 4.26 23.16
N PRO A 236 1.70 3.00 23.40
CA PRO A 236 2.78 2.72 24.36
C PRO A 236 4.06 3.53 24.10
N LEU A 237 4.46 3.73 22.83
CA LEU A 237 5.62 4.56 22.48
C LEU A 237 5.39 6.07 22.65
N LYS A 238 4.18 6.51 23.09
CA LYS A 238 3.80 7.90 23.41
C LYS A 238 3.97 8.90 22.26
N ARG A 239 4.01 8.40 21.02
CA ARG A 239 4.06 9.21 19.80
C ARG A 239 3.41 8.48 18.64
N THR A 240 3.04 9.23 17.64
CA THR A 240 2.68 8.70 16.32
C THR A 240 3.94 8.22 15.58
N GLY A 241 3.77 7.31 14.62
CA GLY A 241 4.86 6.91 13.73
C GLY A 241 5.06 7.92 12.59
N THR A 242 6.24 7.92 11.99
CA THR A 242 6.50 8.71 10.77
C THR A 242 6.30 7.87 9.51
N PRO A 243 6.11 8.48 8.33
CA PRO A 243 6.07 7.73 7.07
C PRO A 243 7.33 6.89 6.82
N GLU A 244 8.49 7.36 7.23
CA GLU A 244 9.77 6.64 7.11
C GLU A 244 9.80 5.40 8.00
N GLU A 245 9.29 5.50 9.23
CA GLU A 245 9.14 4.34 10.13
C GLU A 245 8.12 3.33 9.58
N ALA A 246 7.05 3.80 8.94
CA ALA A 246 6.07 2.94 8.29
C ALA A 246 6.66 2.20 7.06
N ALA A 247 7.64 2.77 6.38
CA ALA A 247 8.29 2.14 5.23
C ALA A 247 9.18 0.94 5.63
N GLY A 248 9.76 0.93 6.83
CA GLY A 248 10.66 -0.12 7.30
C GLY A 248 10.07 -1.54 7.25
N PRO A 249 8.90 -1.81 7.84
CA PRO A 249 8.23 -3.12 7.76
C PRO A 249 7.93 -3.57 6.32
N VAL A 250 7.61 -2.63 5.44
CA VAL A 250 7.34 -2.93 4.02
C VAL A 250 8.62 -3.33 3.31
N LEU A 251 9.73 -2.63 3.55
CA LEU A 251 11.05 -3.02 3.03
C LEU A 251 11.44 -4.42 3.54
N PHE A 252 11.28 -4.70 4.82
CA PHE A 252 11.56 -6.03 5.37
C PHE A 252 10.77 -7.11 4.63
N LEU A 253 9.45 -6.95 4.46
CA LEU A 253 8.58 -7.91 3.78
C LEU A 253 8.81 -7.98 2.26
N ALA A 254 9.38 -6.93 1.65
CA ALA A 254 9.74 -6.89 0.24
C ALA A 254 11.15 -7.42 -0.05
N SER A 255 11.98 -7.62 0.95
CA SER A 255 13.39 -8.01 0.84
C SER A 255 13.62 -9.52 0.98
N PRO A 256 14.84 -10.02 0.69
CA PRO A 256 15.22 -11.41 0.93
C PRO A 256 15.16 -11.84 2.41
N LEU A 257 15.17 -10.89 3.34
CA LEU A 257 15.06 -11.16 4.78
C LEU A 257 13.74 -11.84 5.17
N SER A 258 12.73 -11.78 4.30
CA SER A 258 11.40 -12.38 4.51
C SER A 258 11.08 -13.53 3.54
N ASP A 259 12.07 -14.17 2.92
CA ASP A 259 11.81 -15.22 1.92
C ASP A 259 11.05 -16.42 2.49
N TYR A 260 11.12 -16.68 3.79
CA TYR A 260 10.37 -17.75 4.45
C TYR A 260 9.14 -17.24 5.24
N ILE A 261 8.67 -15.99 4.94
CA ILE A 261 7.50 -15.37 5.57
C ILE A 261 6.43 -15.14 4.51
N THR A 262 5.26 -15.77 4.65
CA THR A 262 4.13 -15.57 3.75
C THR A 262 2.80 -15.81 4.47
N GLY A 263 1.77 -15.05 4.12
CA GLY A 263 0.44 -15.10 4.73
C GLY A 263 0.34 -14.36 6.07
N GLU A 264 1.38 -13.60 6.45
CA GLU A 264 1.47 -12.97 7.75
C GLU A 264 0.91 -11.54 7.77
N LEU A 265 0.37 -11.19 8.95
CA LEU A 265 -0.06 -9.84 9.28
C LEU A 265 0.94 -9.26 10.30
N LEU A 266 1.69 -8.24 9.87
CA LEU A 266 2.65 -7.52 10.70
C LEU A 266 2.04 -6.21 11.19
N ILE A 267 1.93 -6.04 12.51
CA ILE A 267 1.39 -4.81 13.11
C ILE A 267 2.53 -3.81 13.34
N CYS A 268 2.36 -2.60 12.82
CA CYS A 268 3.27 -1.46 12.99
C CYS A 268 2.48 -0.27 13.58
N SER A 269 2.35 -0.23 14.91
CA SER A 269 1.43 0.68 15.59
C SER A 269 2.01 1.40 16.82
N GLY A 270 3.32 1.21 17.11
CA GLY A 270 3.89 1.69 18.35
C GLY A 270 3.32 1.02 19.61
N GLY A 271 2.67 -0.15 19.43
CA GLY A 271 1.99 -0.90 20.49
C GLY A 271 0.52 -0.52 20.69
N LEU A 272 -0.04 0.34 19.85
CA LEU A 272 -1.47 0.71 19.93
C LEU A 272 -2.34 -0.53 19.67
N VAL A 273 -3.22 -0.80 20.63
CA VAL A 273 -4.34 -1.73 20.55
C VAL A 273 -5.60 -0.90 20.72
N LEU A 274 -6.54 -0.93 19.77
CA LEU A 274 -7.77 -0.14 19.77
C LEU A 274 -8.87 -0.85 20.56
#